data_f0c505191f7f71d1ffbe3f8185d4a81e
#
_entry.id   f0c505191f7f71d1ffbe3f8185d4a81e
#
_cell.length_a   1.000
_cell.length_b   1.000
_cell.length_c   1.000
_cell.angle_alpha   90.00
_cell.angle_beta   90.00
_cell.angle_gamma   90.00
#
_symmetry.space_group_name_H-M   'P 1'
#
loop_
_entity.id
_entity.type
_entity.pdbx_description
1 polymer ?
#
loop_
_entity_poly.entity_id
_entity_poly.type
_entity_poly.pdbx_seq_one_letter_code
_entity_poly.pdbx_strand_id
1 'polypeptide(L)'
;MSTQQATSSKVSSSLDTSHLKVKFPFKAKYGNYINGKFVEPKSGKYFDNTSPITNEVICKVPRSNDKDVDFALDAAHAAFPAWGTTSIGERSNILLKIADVIEKNLNLLATAECLDNGKPIRECMAADLPLVVDHWRYFAGVI
;
A
#
# COMPACT_ATOMS: atom_id res chain seq x y z
N MET A 1 31.46 27.65 -5.71
CA MET A 1 30.96 26.28 -5.85
C MET A 1 30.60 25.78 -4.47
N SER A 2 29.32 25.85 -4.11
CA SER A 2 28.81 25.46 -2.79
C SER A 2 28.18 24.08 -2.92
N THR A 3 28.83 23.09 -2.32
CA THR A 3 28.36 21.69 -2.29
C THR A 3 27.24 21.59 -1.25
N GLN A 4 26.01 21.55 -1.71
CA GLN A 4 24.89 21.19 -0.84
C GLN A 4 25.00 19.68 -0.53
N GLN A 5 25.40 19.36 0.68
CA GLN A 5 25.26 18.02 1.26
C GLN A 5 23.76 17.72 1.40
N ALA A 6 23.32 16.70 0.67
CA ALA A 6 22.01 16.11 0.85
C ALA A 6 21.96 15.46 2.25
N THR A 7 21.30 16.12 3.20
CA THR A 7 20.98 15.54 4.48
C THR A 7 20.00 14.37 4.25
N SER A 8 20.50 13.15 4.40
CA SER A 8 19.68 11.94 4.49
C SER A 8 18.75 12.11 5.69
N SER A 9 17.47 12.43 5.43
CA SER A 9 16.45 12.44 6.48
C SER A 9 16.31 11.02 7.01
N LYS A 10 16.67 10.80 8.28
CA LYS A 10 16.43 9.54 8.98
C LYS A 10 14.91 9.34 9.01
N VAL A 11 14.44 8.23 8.43
CA VAL A 11 13.06 7.78 8.62
C VAL A 11 12.89 7.54 10.12
N SER A 12 12.05 8.32 10.76
CA SER A 12 11.88 8.25 12.21
C SER A 12 10.99 7.06 12.56
N SER A 13 11.49 6.19 13.44
CA SER A 13 10.71 5.13 14.09
C SER A 13 10.20 5.60 15.47
N SER A 14 10.08 6.90 15.68
CA SER A 14 9.81 7.48 17.02
C SER A 14 8.35 7.36 17.46
N LEU A 15 7.43 6.96 16.59
CA LEU A 15 6.05 6.70 16.95
C LEU A 15 5.96 5.47 17.84
N ASP A 16 5.58 5.68 19.11
CA ASP A 16 5.34 4.59 20.04
C ASP A 16 4.05 3.83 19.65
N THR A 17 4.23 2.75 18.92
CA THR A 17 3.16 1.79 18.58
C THR A 17 3.15 0.58 19.52
N SER A 18 3.90 0.61 20.62
CA SER A 18 4.07 -0.53 21.52
C SER A 18 2.75 -1.01 22.13
N HIS A 19 1.82 -0.07 22.39
CA HIS A 19 0.48 -0.36 22.89
C HIS A 19 -0.39 -1.14 21.90
N LEU A 20 -0.10 -1.07 20.59
CA LEU A 20 -0.80 -1.81 19.55
C LEU A 20 -0.22 -3.20 19.30
N LYS A 21 0.93 -3.53 19.94
CA LYS A 21 1.69 -4.78 19.72
C LYS A 21 2.03 -5.03 18.24
N VAL A 22 2.16 -3.98 17.45
CA VAL A 22 2.45 -4.01 16.02
C VAL A 22 3.78 -3.33 15.75
N LYS A 23 4.61 -3.94 14.92
CA LYS A 23 5.83 -3.29 14.44
C LYS A 23 5.44 -2.12 13.52
N PHE A 24 6.29 -1.09 13.46
CA PHE A 24 6.13 0.02 12.52
C PHE A 24 5.87 -0.52 11.10
N PRO A 25 4.71 -0.20 10.48
CA PRO A 25 4.22 -0.94 9.33
C PRO A 25 4.91 -0.58 8.01
N PHE A 26 5.65 0.53 7.97
CA PHE A 26 6.22 1.05 6.73
C PHE A 26 7.67 0.60 6.52
N LYS A 27 8.02 0.35 5.24
CA LYS A 27 9.41 0.29 4.78
C LYS A 27 9.92 1.71 4.59
N ALA A 28 11.24 1.91 4.66
CA ALA A 28 11.85 3.22 4.42
C ALA A 28 11.56 3.76 2.99
N LYS A 29 11.42 2.87 2.02
CA LYS A 29 11.22 3.21 0.60
C LYS A 29 10.36 2.16 -0.08
N TYR A 30 9.46 2.59 -0.95
CA TYR A 30 8.64 1.73 -1.80
C TYR A 30 9.03 1.88 -3.27
N GLY A 31 8.66 0.90 -4.09
CA GLY A 31 8.67 0.96 -5.55
C GLY A 31 7.26 0.84 -6.11
N ASN A 32 7.11 1.05 -7.41
CA ASN A 32 5.89 0.70 -8.12
C ASN A 32 5.75 -0.83 -8.16
N TYR A 33 4.56 -1.37 -7.86
CA TYR A 33 4.32 -2.80 -8.01
C TYR A 33 3.74 -3.08 -9.39
N ILE A 34 4.56 -3.62 -10.29
CA ILE A 34 4.20 -3.86 -11.68
C ILE A 34 4.65 -5.27 -12.08
N ASN A 35 3.77 -6.01 -12.72
CA ASN A 35 4.03 -7.37 -13.19
C ASN A 35 4.62 -8.29 -12.11
N GLY A 36 4.02 -8.26 -10.91
CA GLY A 36 4.42 -9.11 -9.78
C GLY A 36 5.71 -8.69 -9.07
N LYS A 37 6.29 -7.53 -9.37
CA LYS A 37 7.57 -7.06 -8.81
C LYS A 37 7.50 -5.60 -8.40
N PHE A 38 8.27 -5.25 -7.35
CA PHE A 38 8.54 -3.85 -7.02
C PHE A 38 9.65 -3.33 -7.92
N VAL A 39 9.37 -2.25 -8.66
CA VAL A 39 10.31 -1.60 -9.58
C VAL A 39 10.48 -0.12 -9.20
N GLU A 40 11.67 0.42 -9.39
CA GLU A 40 11.91 1.83 -9.18
C GLU A 40 11.22 2.67 -10.27
N PRO A 41 10.79 3.92 -9.95
CA PRO A 41 10.24 4.82 -10.97
C PRO A 41 11.30 5.12 -12.05
N LYS A 42 10.90 5.18 -13.31
CA LYS A 42 11.79 5.42 -14.46
C LYS A 42 12.60 6.69 -14.34
N SER A 43 12.06 7.69 -13.66
CA SER A 43 12.75 8.96 -13.38
C SER A 43 13.75 8.86 -12.22
N GLY A 44 13.74 7.80 -11.43
CA GLY A 44 14.49 7.67 -10.18
C GLY A 44 14.03 8.63 -9.07
N LYS A 45 12.95 9.39 -9.28
CA LYS A 45 12.47 10.40 -8.33
C LYS A 45 11.51 9.80 -7.31
N TYR A 46 11.61 10.32 -6.08
CA TYR A 46 10.76 9.96 -4.95
C TYR A 46 10.27 11.22 -4.25
N PHE A 47 9.23 11.11 -3.46
CA PHE A 47 8.80 12.14 -2.52
C PHE A 47 8.62 11.53 -1.13
N ASP A 48 8.71 12.38 -0.12
CA ASP A 48 8.53 11.97 1.26
C ASP A 48 7.03 11.91 1.57
N ASN A 49 6.60 10.79 2.14
CA ASN A 49 5.28 10.64 2.73
C ASN A 49 5.38 10.97 4.21
N THR A 50 4.62 11.96 4.66
CA THR A 50 4.71 12.52 6.00
C THR A 50 3.43 12.21 6.78
N SER A 51 3.57 11.70 8.01
CA SER A 51 2.42 11.49 8.88
C SER A 51 1.80 12.83 9.31
N PRO A 52 0.50 13.02 9.18
CA PRO A 52 -0.18 14.22 9.68
C PRO A 52 -0.24 14.28 11.21
N ILE A 53 0.04 13.17 11.91
CA ILE A 53 0.03 13.10 13.38
C ILE A 53 1.29 13.74 13.95
N THR A 54 2.47 13.44 13.37
CA THR A 54 3.76 13.86 13.90
C THR A 54 4.51 14.81 13.02
N ASN A 55 4.07 15.00 11.78
CA ASN A 55 4.79 15.72 10.72
C ASN A 55 6.19 15.15 10.41
N GLU A 56 6.41 13.88 10.73
CA GLU A 56 7.64 13.15 10.42
C GLU A 56 7.48 12.31 9.16
N VAL A 57 8.57 12.11 8.44
CA VAL A 57 8.59 11.25 7.24
C VAL A 57 8.48 9.79 7.64
N ILE A 58 7.42 9.13 7.19
CA ILE A 58 7.15 7.71 7.46
C ILE A 58 7.71 6.79 6.37
N CYS A 59 7.80 7.25 5.14
CA CYS A 59 8.42 6.50 4.03
C CYS A 59 8.68 7.38 2.82
N LYS A 60 9.39 6.82 1.82
CA LYS A 60 9.55 7.43 0.49
C LYS A 60 8.72 6.68 -0.54
N VAL A 61 7.96 7.42 -1.35
CA VAL A 61 7.05 6.89 -2.37
C VAL A 61 7.52 7.30 -3.76
N PRO A 62 7.39 6.44 -4.80
CA PRO A 62 7.80 6.77 -6.15
C PRO A 62 7.07 8.00 -6.70
N ARG A 63 7.79 8.96 -7.26
CA ARG A 63 7.19 10.00 -8.10
C ARG A 63 7.18 9.51 -9.54
N SER A 64 6.17 8.71 -9.84
CA SER A 64 5.98 8.13 -11.16
C SER A 64 5.64 9.18 -12.21
N ASN A 65 5.92 8.87 -13.47
CA ASN A 65 5.60 9.69 -14.62
C ASN A 65 4.85 8.86 -15.68
N ASP A 66 4.60 9.45 -16.84
CA ASP A 66 3.95 8.82 -18.00
C ASP A 66 4.56 7.46 -18.37
N LYS A 67 5.88 7.37 -18.41
CA LYS A 67 6.59 6.12 -18.75
C LYS A 67 6.36 4.99 -17.73
N ASP A 68 6.17 5.33 -16.48
CA ASP A 68 5.82 4.36 -15.43
C ASP A 68 4.38 3.87 -15.60
N VAL A 69 3.47 4.78 -15.98
CA VAL A 69 2.07 4.46 -16.26
C VAL A 69 1.98 3.57 -17.49
N ASP A 70 2.64 3.94 -18.59
CA ASP A 70 2.67 3.14 -19.82
C ASP A 70 3.18 1.73 -19.55
N PHE A 71 4.28 1.61 -18.80
CA PHE A 71 4.83 0.30 -18.42
C PHE A 71 3.85 -0.55 -17.58
N ALA A 72 3.08 0.08 -16.68
CA ALA A 72 2.06 -0.61 -15.89
C ALA A 72 0.87 -1.05 -16.77
N LEU A 73 0.43 -0.19 -17.70
CA LEU A 73 -0.65 -0.50 -18.64
C LEU A 73 -0.25 -1.63 -19.60
N ASP A 74 0.96 -1.61 -20.13
CA ASP A 74 1.49 -2.68 -20.98
C ASP A 74 1.47 -4.03 -20.26
N ALA A 75 1.89 -4.05 -18.99
CA ALA A 75 1.85 -5.26 -18.17
C ALA A 75 0.42 -5.75 -17.92
N ALA A 76 -0.53 -4.84 -17.69
CA ALA A 76 -1.95 -5.15 -17.52
C ALA A 76 -2.56 -5.71 -18.82
N HIS A 77 -2.30 -5.07 -19.97
CA HIS A 77 -2.76 -5.52 -21.27
C HIS A 77 -2.18 -6.90 -21.63
N ALA A 78 -0.92 -7.16 -21.33
CA ALA A 78 -0.31 -8.46 -21.54
C ALA A 78 -0.95 -9.58 -20.69
N ALA A 79 -1.43 -9.26 -19.49
CA ALA A 79 -2.10 -10.22 -18.62
C ALA A 79 -3.59 -10.43 -18.98
N PHE A 80 -4.23 -9.48 -19.63
CA PHE A 80 -5.67 -9.48 -19.89
C PHE A 80 -6.21 -10.72 -20.62
N PRO A 81 -5.57 -11.25 -21.71
CA PRO A 81 -6.11 -12.41 -22.41
C PRO A 81 -6.23 -13.65 -21.50
N ALA A 82 -5.22 -13.93 -20.70
CA ALA A 82 -5.24 -15.05 -19.75
C ALA A 82 -6.25 -14.84 -18.62
N TRP A 83 -6.29 -13.61 -18.08
CA TRP A 83 -7.26 -13.24 -17.04
C TRP A 83 -8.70 -13.29 -17.53
N GLY A 84 -8.96 -12.85 -18.77
CA GLY A 84 -10.28 -12.86 -19.39
C GLY A 84 -10.89 -14.26 -19.56
N THR A 85 -10.06 -15.31 -19.65
CA THR A 85 -10.49 -16.70 -19.72
C THR A 85 -10.60 -17.40 -18.36
N THR A 86 -10.21 -16.73 -17.27
CA THR A 86 -10.31 -17.26 -15.91
C THR A 86 -11.78 -17.47 -15.53
N SER A 87 -12.10 -18.62 -14.96
CA SER A 87 -13.48 -18.94 -14.55
C SER A 87 -13.99 -17.98 -13.46
N ILE A 88 -15.32 -17.79 -13.42
CA ILE A 88 -15.98 -16.98 -12.37
C ILE A 88 -15.59 -17.50 -10.98
N GLY A 89 -15.60 -18.83 -10.77
CA GLY A 89 -15.24 -19.44 -9.49
C GLY A 89 -13.80 -19.13 -9.06
N GLU A 90 -12.84 -19.16 -9.99
CA GLU A 90 -11.45 -18.79 -9.67
C GLU A 90 -11.32 -17.32 -9.29
N ARG A 91 -11.99 -16.41 -10.02
CA ARG A 91 -11.99 -14.99 -9.70
C ARG A 91 -12.62 -14.73 -8.33
N SER A 92 -13.78 -15.34 -8.05
CA SER A 92 -14.44 -15.28 -6.75
C SER A 92 -13.50 -15.75 -5.62
N ASN A 93 -12.86 -16.89 -5.78
CA ASN A 93 -11.91 -17.44 -4.81
C ASN A 93 -10.71 -16.50 -4.56
N ILE A 94 -10.25 -15.77 -5.56
CA ILE A 94 -9.19 -14.78 -5.38
C ILE A 94 -9.68 -13.63 -4.50
N LEU A 95 -10.90 -13.11 -4.73
CA LEU A 95 -11.47 -12.03 -3.91
C LEU A 95 -11.65 -12.48 -2.44
N LEU A 96 -12.13 -13.70 -2.22
CA LEU A 96 -12.24 -14.27 -0.86
C LEU A 96 -10.88 -14.38 -0.18
N LYS A 97 -9.85 -14.87 -0.89
CA LYS A 97 -8.48 -14.92 -0.35
C LYS A 97 -7.92 -13.54 0.00
N ILE A 98 -8.24 -12.51 -0.80
CA ILE A 98 -7.86 -11.14 -0.48
C ILE A 98 -8.53 -10.70 0.84
N ALA A 99 -9.84 -10.94 1.00
CA ALA A 99 -10.55 -10.65 2.24
C ALA A 99 -9.88 -11.32 3.46
N ASP A 100 -9.58 -12.62 3.35
CA ASP A 100 -8.95 -13.39 4.43
C ASP A 100 -7.55 -12.86 4.79
N VAL A 101 -6.76 -12.42 3.80
CA VAL A 101 -5.42 -11.83 4.03
C VAL A 101 -5.55 -10.46 4.72
N ILE A 102 -6.52 -9.63 4.32
CA ILE A 102 -6.78 -8.34 4.97
C ILE A 102 -7.17 -8.57 6.42
N GLU A 103 -8.12 -9.47 6.69
CA GLU A 103 -8.60 -9.78 8.03
C GLU A 103 -7.48 -10.30 8.96
N LYS A 104 -6.62 -11.18 8.46
CA LYS A 104 -5.44 -11.67 9.20
C LYS A 104 -4.43 -10.59 9.54
N ASN A 105 -4.37 -9.51 8.75
CA ASN A 105 -3.44 -8.41 8.94
C ASN A 105 -4.12 -7.12 9.42
N LEU A 106 -5.33 -7.22 9.97
CA LEU A 106 -6.20 -6.08 10.32
C LEU A 106 -5.46 -5.07 11.20
N ASN A 107 -4.79 -5.50 12.27
CA ASN A 107 -4.06 -4.60 13.17
C ASN A 107 -2.92 -3.85 12.45
N LEU A 108 -2.18 -4.55 11.58
CA LEU A 108 -1.09 -3.96 10.81
C LEU A 108 -1.61 -2.89 9.83
N LEU A 109 -2.68 -3.23 9.11
CA LEU A 109 -3.28 -2.36 8.11
C LEU A 109 -3.95 -1.14 8.76
N ALA A 110 -4.70 -1.34 9.85
CA ALA A 110 -5.31 -0.25 10.60
C ALA A 110 -4.25 0.70 11.18
N THR A 111 -3.13 0.17 11.67
CA THR A 111 -2.01 1.00 12.13
C THR A 111 -1.40 1.80 10.99
N ALA A 112 -1.21 1.18 9.82
CA ALA A 112 -0.69 1.87 8.64
C ALA A 112 -1.61 3.01 8.21
N GLU A 113 -2.91 2.76 8.12
CA GLU A 113 -3.92 3.76 7.78
C GLU A 113 -3.93 4.93 8.77
N CYS A 114 -3.95 4.63 10.07
CA CYS A 114 -3.90 5.65 11.12
C CYS A 114 -2.66 6.55 11.00
N LEU A 115 -1.48 5.99 10.79
CA LEU A 115 -0.24 6.74 10.68
C LEU A 115 -0.16 7.58 9.40
N ASP A 116 -0.76 7.10 8.32
CA ASP A 116 -0.71 7.74 7.00
C ASP A 116 -1.72 8.89 6.88
N ASN A 117 -2.95 8.71 7.33
CA ASN A 117 -4.02 9.70 7.17
C ASN A 117 -4.42 10.46 8.45
N GLY A 118 -3.92 10.04 9.62
CA GLY A 118 -4.23 10.65 10.91
C GLY A 118 -5.57 10.23 11.53
N LYS A 119 -6.27 9.27 10.94
CA LYS A 119 -7.55 8.78 11.46
C LYS A 119 -7.37 8.04 12.80
N PRO A 120 -8.30 8.17 13.75
CA PRO A 120 -8.22 7.40 14.99
C PRO A 120 -8.16 5.89 14.74
N ILE A 121 -7.22 5.21 15.37
CA ILE A 121 -7.02 3.75 15.23
C ILE A 121 -8.30 2.95 15.52
N ARG A 122 -9.13 3.44 16.45
CA ARG A 122 -10.41 2.82 16.77
C ARG A 122 -11.34 2.76 15.56
N GLU A 123 -11.40 3.82 14.77
CA GLU A 123 -12.24 3.88 13.56
C GLU A 123 -11.69 2.97 12.46
N CYS A 124 -10.37 2.96 12.25
CA CYS A 124 -9.75 2.06 11.30
C CYS A 124 -10.04 0.57 11.65
N MET A 125 -9.99 0.24 12.95
CA MET A 125 -10.21 -1.13 13.45
C MET A 125 -11.67 -1.56 13.48
N ALA A 126 -12.60 -0.65 13.84
CA ALA A 126 -14.00 -0.99 14.09
C ALA A 126 -14.90 -0.75 12.86
N ALA A 127 -14.51 0.12 11.95
CA ALA A 127 -15.30 0.51 10.80
C ALA A 127 -14.59 0.23 9.46
N ASP A 128 -13.47 0.88 9.19
CA ASP A 128 -12.89 0.90 7.85
C ASP A 128 -12.41 -0.48 7.38
N LEU A 129 -11.55 -1.13 8.13
CA LEU A 129 -10.98 -2.42 7.73
C LEU A 129 -12.02 -3.55 7.70
N PRO A 130 -12.95 -3.67 8.67
CA PRO A 130 -14.05 -4.61 8.55
C PRO A 130 -14.92 -4.38 7.32
N LEU A 131 -15.23 -3.11 6.99
CA LEU A 131 -16.00 -2.76 5.80
C LEU A 131 -15.27 -3.14 4.51
N VAL A 132 -13.95 -2.97 4.46
CA VAL A 132 -13.12 -3.43 3.32
C VAL A 132 -13.24 -4.94 3.14
N VAL A 133 -13.14 -5.73 4.23
CA VAL A 133 -13.29 -7.19 4.19
C VAL A 133 -14.67 -7.60 3.68
N ASP A 134 -15.71 -6.95 4.20
CA ASP A 134 -17.10 -7.22 3.80
C ASP A 134 -17.34 -6.92 2.32
N HIS A 135 -16.79 -5.82 1.80
CA HIS A 135 -16.91 -5.48 0.39
C HIS A 135 -16.21 -6.53 -0.51
N TRP A 136 -15.02 -6.98 -0.16
CA TRP A 136 -14.35 -8.04 -0.91
C TRP A 136 -15.16 -9.33 -0.94
N ARG A 137 -15.75 -9.73 0.19
CA ARG A 137 -16.64 -10.91 0.29
C ARG A 137 -17.92 -10.72 -0.49
N TYR A 138 -18.54 -9.53 -0.40
CA TYR A 138 -19.74 -9.21 -1.17
C TYR A 138 -19.48 -9.34 -2.68
N PHE A 139 -18.46 -8.67 -3.20
CA PHE A 139 -18.16 -8.72 -4.63
C PHE A 139 -17.70 -10.11 -5.10
N ALA A 140 -17.13 -10.94 -4.25
CA ALA A 140 -16.85 -12.33 -4.57
C ALA A 140 -18.13 -13.13 -4.85
N GLY A 141 -19.26 -12.73 -4.29
CA GLY A 141 -20.56 -13.40 -4.49
C GLY A 141 -21.37 -12.86 -5.67
N VAL A 142 -21.02 -11.71 -6.26
CA VAL A 142 -21.81 -11.07 -7.32
C VAL A 142 -21.15 -11.05 -8.71
N ILE A 143 -19.93 -11.63 -8.85
CA ILE A 143 -19.22 -11.76 -10.12
C ILE A 143 -19.66 -12.98 -10.93
#